data_9c60ca739d79740662d765c88c414276
#
_entry.id   9c60ca739d79740662d765c88c414276
#
_cell.length_a   1.000
_cell.length_b   1.000
_cell.length_c   1.000
_cell.angle_alpha   90.00
_cell.angle_beta   90.00
_cell.angle_gamma   90.00
#
_symmetry.space_group_name_H-M   'P 1'
#
loop_
_entity.id
_entity.type
_entity.pdbx_description
1 polymer ?
#
loop_
_entity_poly.entity_id
_entity_poly.type
_entity_poly.pdbx_seq_one_letter_code
_entity_poly.pdbx_strand_id
1 'polypeptide(L)'
;NHALRPTGLYLAPGSIATVTVPNSLVGQGFYVRVGSHEWDLGIRPKFYRLDRITKKFPIDTSTIEVFNPFGGAISILVPYESDSGIVEISVTNGVESPFFSLKSFYETPNFNTELSKPGPWAVFETDNVMFTIPSHSIVPGQYDLMQTLIDWDTALQGVNSIMAREIVSDKHNMYMIADITIRHNVYSIFKEDFKNGKSY
;
A
#
# COMPACT_ATOMS: atom_id res chain seq x y z
N ASN A 1 8.29 -9.23 -11.23
CA ASN A 1 7.74 -8.90 -9.92
C ASN A 1 8.47 -7.69 -9.34
N HIS A 2 7.73 -6.85 -8.60
CA HIS A 2 8.28 -5.66 -7.97
C HIS A 2 7.80 -5.59 -6.53
N ALA A 3 8.66 -5.16 -5.62
CA ALA A 3 8.28 -4.77 -4.27
C ALA A 3 7.70 -3.35 -4.29
N LEU A 4 6.69 -3.09 -3.46
CA LEU A 4 6.08 -1.78 -3.30
C LEU A 4 6.75 -1.03 -2.17
N ARG A 5 7.15 0.22 -2.42
CA ARG A 5 7.66 1.15 -1.39
C ARG A 5 6.81 2.41 -1.39
N PRO A 6 5.98 2.63 -0.37
CA PRO A 6 5.16 3.83 -0.26
C PRO A 6 6.04 5.05 0.02
N THR A 7 5.63 6.21 -0.49
CA THR A 7 6.31 7.49 -0.24
C THR A 7 5.69 8.28 0.92
N GLY A 8 4.56 7.85 1.46
CA GLY A 8 3.78 8.64 2.41
C GLY A 8 3.05 9.84 1.76
N LEU A 9 2.98 9.87 0.42
CA LEU A 9 2.37 10.94 -0.34
C LEU A 9 1.20 10.44 -1.20
N TYR A 10 0.25 11.32 -1.42
CA TYR A 10 -0.92 11.11 -2.26
C TYR A 10 -0.97 12.17 -3.36
N LEU A 11 -1.27 11.76 -4.57
CA LEU A 11 -1.53 12.68 -5.69
C LEU A 11 -3.02 13.01 -5.73
N ALA A 12 -3.36 14.28 -5.66
CA ALA A 12 -4.75 14.71 -5.81
C ALA A 12 -5.29 14.38 -7.22
N PRO A 13 -6.59 14.06 -7.38
CA PRO A 13 -7.18 13.80 -8.68
C PRO A 13 -6.95 14.95 -9.66
N GLY A 14 -6.53 14.62 -10.89
CA GLY A 14 -6.26 15.61 -11.94
C GLY A 14 -4.99 16.44 -11.78
N SER A 15 -4.20 16.19 -10.73
CA SER A 15 -2.92 16.86 -10.51
C SER A 15 -1.76 16.14 -11.21
N ILE A 16 -0.64 16.85 -11.36
CA ILE A 16 0.64 16.34 -11.84
C ILE A 16 1.65 16.52 -10.72
N ALA A 17 2.40 15.48 -10.38
CA ALA A 17 3.55 15.54 -9.48
C ALA A 17 4.84 15.30 -10.25
N THR A 18 5.93 15.89 -9.76
CA THR A 18 7.28 15.62 -10.27
C THR A 18 8.03 14.78 -9.24
N VAL A 19 8.54 13.63 -9.69
CA VAL A 19 9.35 12.72 -8.87
C VAL A 19 10.79 12.83 -9.35
N THR A 20 11.70 13.17 -8.42
CA THR A 20 13.14 13.24 -8.69
C THR A 20 13.83 12.12 -7.95
N VAL A 21 14.64 11.35 -8.66
CA VAL A 21 15.37 10.19 -8.17
C VAL A 21 16.86 10.28 -8.47
N PRO A 22 17.73 9.60 -7.73
CA PRO A 22 19.13 9.47 -8.04
C PRO A 22 19.36 8.77 -9.39
N ASN A 23 20.41 9.19 -10.11
CA ASN A 23 20.76 8.58 -11.39
C ASN A 23 21.02 7.06 -11.31
N SER A 24 21.37 6.55 -10.15
CA SER A 24 21.56 5.11 -9.90
C SER A 24 20.31 4.27 -10.11
N LEU A 25 19.11 4.86 -10.08
CA LEU A 25 17.83 4.16 -10.30
C LEU A 25 17.37 4.25 -11.76
N VAL A 26 17.95 5.16 -12.55
CA VAL A 26 17.53 5.43 -13.94
C VAL A 26 17.83 4.21 -14.84
N GLY A 27 16.82 3.75 -15.56
CA GLY A 27 16.94 2.61 -16.50
C GLY A 27 17.13 1.25 -15.81
N GLN A 28 17.01 1.16 -14.49
CA GLN A 28 17.21 -0.08 -13.71
C GLN A 28 15.90 -0.86 -13.48
N GLY A 29 14.83 -0.55 -14.20
CA GLY A 29 13.54 -1.25 -14.07
C GLY A 29 12.68 -0.80 -12.90
N PHE A 30 13.00 0.32 -12.28
CA PHE A 30 12.13 0.95 -11.27
C PHE A 30 10.97 1.69 -11.94
N TYR A 31 9.85 1.80 -11.21
CA TYR A 31 8.68 2.57 -11.65
C TYR A 31 8.16 3.44 -10.53
N VAL A 32 7.57 4.57 -10.88
CA VAL A 32 6.65 5.29 -10.00
C VAL A 32 5.24 4.77 -10.27
N ARG A 33 4.51 4.40 -9.23
CA ARG A 33 3.11 3.99 -9.31
C ARG A 33 2.24 5.03 -8.61
N VAL A 34 1.19 5.47 -9.30
CA VAL A 34 0.14 6.33 -8.75
C VAL A 34 -1.18 5.56 -8.71
N GLY A 35 -1.71 5.40 -7.51
CA GLY A 35 -2.89 4.59 -7.23
C GLY A 35 -2.55 3.23 -6.63
N SER A 36 -3.53 2.61 -5.99
CA SER A 36 -3.34 1.38 -5.23
C SER A 36 -4.17 0.21 -5.73
N HIS A 37 -5.24 0.47 -6.47
CA HIS A 37 -6.19 -0.54 -6.93
C HIS A 37 -5.83 -1.06 -8.32
N GLU A 38 -5.09 -2.17 -8.37
CA GLU A 38 -4.69 -2.85 -9.62
C GLU A 38 -5.51 -4.11 -9.93
N TRP A 39 -6.40 -4.50 -9.03
CA TRP A 39 -7.16 -5.74 -9.19
C TRP A 39 -8.03 -5.69 -10.44
N ASP A 40 -8.01 -6.78 -11.23
CA ASP A 40 -8.87 -6.98 -12.40
C ASP A 40 -10.29 -7.31 -11.93
N LEU A 41 -11.23 -6.43 -12.22
CA LEU A 41 -12.63 -6.60 -11.90
C LEU A 41 -13.44 -7.28 -13.03
N GLY A 42 -12.81 -7.62 -14.16
CA GLY A 42 -13.48 -8.15 -15.34
C GLY A 42 -14.30 -9.41 -15.12
N ILE A 43 -13.97 -10.19 -14.09
CA ILE A 43 -14.72 -11.39 -13.68
C ILE A 43 -15.91 -11.09 -12.75
N ARG A 44 -16.10 -9.83 -12.33
CA ARG A 44 -17.15 -9.45 -11.40
C ARG A 44 -18.44 -9.11 -12.14
N PRO A 45 -19.61 -9.57 -11.66
CA PRO A 45 -20.89 -9.29 -12.31
C PRO A 45 -21.33 -7.82 -12.16
N LYS A 46 -20.73 -7.09 -11.21
CA LYS A 46 -21.03 -5.69 -10.93
C LYS A 46 -19.78 -4.97 -10.44
N PHE A 47 -19.55 -3.78 -10.98
CA PHE A 47 -18.48 -2.90 -10.56
C PHE A 47 -19.01 -1.84 -9.58
N TYR A 48 -18.33 -1.69 -8.45
CA TYR A 48 -18.59 -0.65 -7.46
C TYR A 48 -17.56 0.48 -7.53
N ARG A 49 -16.52 0.30 -8.31
CA ARG A 49 -15.53 1.29 -8.71
C ARG A 49 -15.02 1.00 -10.12
N LEU A 50 -14.28 1.92 -10.69
CA LEU A 50 -13.59 1.67 -11.96
C LEU A 50 -12.51 0.59 -11.81
N ASP A 51 -12.33 -0.17 -12.87
CA ASP A 51 -11.29 -1.20 -12.94
C ASP A 51 -9.90 -0.57 -13.03
N ARG A 52 -8.92 -1.20 -12.36
CA ARG A 52 -7.49 -0.86 -12.49
C ARG A 52 -7.19 0.64 -12.56
N ILE A 53 -7.52 1.38 -11.51
CA ILE A 53 -7.31 2.83 -11.44
C ILE A 53 -5.89 3.22 -11.02
N THR A 54 -4.89 2.41 -11.34
CA THR A 54 -3.47 2.69 -11.13
C THR A 54 -2.78 3.03 -12.43
N LYS A 55 -1.73 3.83 -12.33
CA LYS A 55 -0.84 4.15 -13.44
C LYS A 55 0.62 3.97 -13.02
N LYS A 56 1.43 3.42 -13.92
CA LYS A 56 2.87 3.19 -13.72
C LYS A 56 3.67 3.99 -14.71
N PHE A 57 4.75 4.59 -14.24
CA PHE A 57 5.68 5.40 -15.02
C PHE A 57 7.08 4.83 -14.85
N PRO A 58 7.77 4.41 -15.94
CA PRO A 58 9.12 3.93 -15.82
C PRO A 58 10.07 5.06 -15.37
N ILE A 59 11.09 4.71 -14.60
CA ILE A 59 12.15 5.63 -14.19
C ILE A 59 13.26 5.57 -15.22
N ASP A 60 13.03 6.21 -16.38
CA ASP A 60 14.00 6.27 -17.48
C ASP A 60 14.82 7.56 -17.47
N THR A 61 14.46 8.52 -16.61
CA THR A 61 15.16 9.78 -16.38
C THR A 61 15.19 10.08 -14.88
N SER A 62 16.08 10.95 -14.44
CA SER A 62 16.18 11.35 -13.04
C SER A 62 14.99 12.21 -12.55
N THR A 63 14.19 12.75 -13.46
CA THR A 63 13.00 13.55 -13.14
C THR A 63 11.85 13.06 -14.00
N ILE A 64 10.75 12.65 -13.35
CA ILE A 64 9.58 12.05 -14.00
C ILE A 64 8.32 12.81 -13.59
N GLU A 65 7.51 13.24 -14.56
CA GLU A 65 6.17 13.73 -14.31
C GLU A 65 5.20 12.55 -14.21
N VAL A 66 4.44 12.51 -13.12
CA VAL A 66 3.46 11.46 -12.86
C VAL A 66 2.07 12.05 -12.66
N PHE A 67 1.06 11.40 -13.21
CA PHE A 67 -0.32 11.85 -13.15
C PHE A 67 -1.30 10.68 -13.17
N ASN A 68 -2.45 10.90 -12.56
CA ASN A 68 -3.57 9.96 -12.61
C ASN A 68 -4.87 10.76 -12.47
N PRO A 69 -5.83 10.69 -13.40
CA PRO A 69 -7.10 11.42 -13.30
C PRO A 69 -7.85 11.16 -12.01
N PHE A 70 -7.68 9.97 -11.44
CA PHE A 70 -8.32 9.56 -10.18
C PHE A 70 -7.48 9.88 -8.93
N GLY A 71 -6.26 10.43 -9.12
CA GLY A 71 -5.31 10.55 -8.05
C GLY A 71 -4.80 9.20 -7.54
N GLY A 72 -4.23 9.16 -6.35
CA GLY A 72 -3.83 7.94 -5.68
C GLY A 72 -2.52 8.05 -4.91
N ALA A 73 -2.26 7.06 -4.06
CA ALA A 73 -1.00 6.98 -3.33
C ALA A 73 0.18 6.86 -4.31
N ILE A 74 1.23 7.63 -4.05
CA ILE A 74 2.48 7.60 -4.80
C ILE A 74 3.39 6.56 -4.16
N SER A 75 3.89 5.62 -4.95
CA SER A 75 4.78 4.56 -4.48
C SER A 75 5.86 4.27 -5.51
N ILE A 76 7.00 3.77 -5.04
CA ILE A 76 8.06 3.27 -5.91
C ILE A 76 7.91 1.75 -6.02
N LEU A 77 7.94 1.24 -7.24
CA LEU A 77 8.04 -0.17 -7.53
C LEU A 77 9.52 -0.52 -7.71
N VAL A 78 10.03 -1.33 -6.81
CA VAL A 78 11.42 -1.76 -6.76
C VAL A 78 11.53 -3.13 -7.45
N PRO A 79 12.41 -3.30 -8.44
CA PRO A 79 12.62 -4.61 -9.07
C PRO A 79 12.99 -5.68 -8.06
N TYR A 80 12.56 -6.90 -8.32
CA TYR A 80 12.94 -8.06 -7.52
C TYR A 80 14.47 -8.20 -7.48
N GLU A 81 15.02 -8.51 -6.31
CA GLU A 81 16.47 -8.67 -6.07
C GLU A 81 17.32 -7.39 -6.23
N SER A 82 16.69 -6.22 -6.42
CA SER A 82 17.43 -4.97 -6.40
C SER A 82 17.92 -4.65 -5.00
N ASP A 83 19.19 -4.32 -4.87
CA ASP A 83 19.80 -3.80 -3.65
C ASP A 83 20.45 -2.45 -3.96
N SER A 84 19.66 -1.39 -3.80
CA SER A 84 20.14 -0.01 -4.02
C SER A 84 20.45 0.72 -2.72
N GLY A 85 20.38 0.02 -1.58
CA GLY A 85 20.53 0.63 -0.26
C GLY A 85 19.44 1.67 0.03
N ILE A 86 19.77 2.63 0.90
CA ILE A 86 18.89 3.77 1.22
C ILE A 86 19.09 4.84 0.15
N VAL A 87 18.02 5.23 -0.52
CA VAL A 87 18.03 6.28 -1.53
C VAL A 87 17.04 7.38 -1.17
N GLU A 88 17.43 8.62 -1.39
CA GLU A 88 16.57 9.77 -1.21
C GLU A 88 15.80 10.05 -2.51
N ILE A 89 14.48 10.24 -2.38
CA ILE A 89 13.58 10.55 -3.49
C ILE A 89 12.79 11.81 -3.13
N SER A 90 12.76 12.78 -4.03
CA SER A 90 11.97 14.01 -3.87
C SER A 90 10.69 13.94 -4.70
N VAL A 91 9.58 14.35 -4.11
CA VAL A 91 8.29 14.46 -4.80
C VAL A 91 7.73 15.84 -4.57
N THR A 92 7.44 16.57 -5.63
CA THR A 92 6.76 17.87 -5.56
C THR A 92 5.28 17.72 -5.90
N ASN A 93 4.45 18.58 -5.33
CA ASN A 93 3.00 18.59 -5.54
C ASN A 93 2.27 17.30 -5.08
N GLY A 94 2.84 16.62 -4.07
CA GLY A 94 2.19 15.54 -3.35
C GLY A 94 1.50 16.04 -2.08
N VAL A 95 0.39 15.43 -1.72
CA VAL A 95 -0.32 15.65 -0.45
C VAL A 95 0.18 14.65 0.57
N GLU A 96 0.60 15.09 1.75
CA GLU A 96 1.02 14.20 2.82
C GLU A 96 -0.12 13.27 3.25
N SER A 97 0.18 11.98 3.36
CA SER A 97 -0.74 10.93 3.80
C SER A 97 -0.23 10.28 5.08
N PRO A 98 -1.12 9.82 5.95
CA PRO A 98 -0.72 9.05 7.13
C PRO A 98 0.12 7.83 6.73
N PHE A 99 1.32 7.72 7.30
CA PHE A 99 2.25 6.63 7.03
C PHE A 99 2.84 6.12 8.34
N PHE A 100 2.59 4.86 8.65
CA PHE A 100 3.04 4.21 9.87
C PHE A 100 3.89 2.99 9.48
N SER A 101 5.16 3.02 9.81
CA SER A 101 6.06 1.89 9.58
C SER A 101 6.67 1.44 10.90
N LEU A 102 6.64 0.14 11.16
CA LEU A 102 7.32 -0.51 12.29
C LEU A 102 8.65 -1.13 11.86
N LYS A 103 9.11 -0.87 10.64
CA LYS A 103 10.43 -1.33 10.19
C LYS A 103 11.54 -0.66 10.99
N SER A 104 12.55 -1.43 11.33
CA SER A 104 13.65 -1.02 12.23
C SER A 104 14.44 0.19 11.77
N PHE A 105 14.41 0.52 10.48
CA PHE A 105 15.13 1.68 9.92
C PHE A 105 14.29 2.98 9.91
N TYR A 106 13.03 2.92 10.37
CA TYR A 106 12.22 4.10 10.59
C TYR A 106 12.12 4.42 12.09
N GLU A 107 11.99 5.70 12.40
CA GLU A 107 11.60 6.12 13.75
C GLU A 107 10.16 5.67 14.04
N THR A 108 9.87 5.34 15.30
CA THR A 108 8.51 4.98 15.71
C THR A 108 7.56 6.15 15.44
N PRO A 109 6.56 5.97 14.60
CA PRO A 109 5.69 7.07 14.19
C PRO A 109 4.83 7.55 15.35
N ASN A 110 4.66 8.88 15.45
CA ASN A 110 3.65 9.45 16.32
C ASN A 110 2.29 9.34 15.63
N PHE A 111 1.43 8.44 16.11
CA PHE A 111 0.12 8.18 15.51
C PHE A 111 -0.76 9.42 15.37
N ASN A 112 -0.79 10.30 16.39
CA ASN A 112 -1.63 11.50 16.33
C ASN A 112 -1.15 12.48 15.27
N THR A 113 0.17 12.64 15.13
CA THR A 113 0.76 13.49 14.09
C THR A 113 0.49 12.92 12.70
N GLU A 114 0.68 11.62 12.51
CA GLU A 114 0.40 10.99 11.24
C GLU A 114 -1.08 11.07 10.85
N LEU A 115 -2.00 10.79 11.76
CA LEU A 115 -3.44 10.85 11.49
C LEU A 115 -3.94 12.27 11.19
N SER A 116 -3.20 13.31 11.55
CA SER A 116 -3.54 14.70 11.21
C SER A 116 -3.24 15.07 9.75
N LYS A 117 -2.49 14.24 9.03
CA LYS A 117 -2.15 14.48 7.62
C LYS A 117 -3.40 14.38 6.74
N PRO A 118 -3.53 15.26 5.71
CA PRO A 118 -4.77 15.42 4.94
C PRO A 118 -5.02 14.31 3.90
N GLY A 119 -4.07 13.44 3.64
CA GLY A 119 -4.20 12.38 2.63
C GLY A 119 -5.35 11.42 2.93
N PRO A 120 -6.14 11.05 1.92
CA PRO A 120 -7.37 10.25 2.11
C PRO A 120 -7.10 8.77 2.40
N TRP A 121 -5.87 8.30 2.26
CA TRP A 121 -5.45 6.93 2.47
C TRP A 121 -4.28 6.87 3.44
N ALA A 122 -4.37 5.99 4.42
CA ALA A 122 -3.29 5.68 5.34
C ALA A 122 -2.58 4.38 4.95
N VAL A 123 -1.28 4.34 5.13
CA VAL A 123 -0.46 3.15 4.94
C VAL A 123 0.11 2.71 6.28
N PHE A 124 -0.01 1.43 6.58
CA PHE A 124 0.57 0.76 7.73
C PHE A 124 1.52 -0.32 7.24
N GLU A 125 2.74 -0.33 7.73
CA GLU A 125 3.78 -1.24 7.28
C GLU A 125 4.48 -1.90 8.47
N THR A 126 4.68 -3.22 8.38
CA THR A 126 5.59 -4.00 9.23
C THR A 126 6.64 -4.67 8.36
N ASP A 127 7.45 -5.55 8.93
CA ASP A 127 8.40 -6.34 8.14
C ASP A 127 7.71 -7.31 7.17
N ASN A 128 6.52 -7.81 7.50
CA ASN A 128 5.84 -8.86 6.74
C ASN A 128 4.58 -8.39 5.99
N VAL A 129 3.96 -7.29 6.41
CA VAL A 129 2.68 -6.85 5.87
C VAL A 129 2.63 -5.35 5.63
N MET A 130 1.87 -4.96 4.62
CA MET A 130 1.51 -3.57 4.34
C MET A 130 0.01 -3.46 4.09
N PHE A 131 -0.63 -2.59 4.83
CA PHE A 131 -2.05 -2.25 4.67
C PHE A 131 -2.21 -0.87 4.08
N THR A 132 -3.14 -0.72 3.15
CA THR A 132 -3.61 0.59 2.69
C THR A 132 -5.11 0.67 2.95
N ILE A 133 -5.50 1.60 3.83
CA ILE A 133 -6.89 1.79 4.24
C ILE A 133 -7.30 3.27 4.15
N PRO A 134 -8.60 3.57 3.96
CA PRO A 134 -9.07 4.96 3.96
C PRO A 134 -8.80 5.63 5.32
N SER A 135 -8.20 6.82 5.32
CA SER A 135 -7.85 7.54 6.56
C SER A 135 -9.08 7.81 7.44
N HIS A 136 -10.24 8.09 6.84
CA HIS A 136 -11.49 8.32 7.56
C HIS A 136 -12.05 7.08 8.30
N SER A 137 -11.55 5.88 7.96
CA SER A 137 -11.94 4.64 8.64
C SER A 137 -11.16 4.41 9.94
N ILE A 138 -10.16 5.24 10.20
CA ILE A 138 -9.34 5.15 11.40
C ILE A 138 -9.96 6.07 12.44
N VAL A 139 -10.54 5.47 13.47
CA VAL A 139 -11.14 6.22 14.60
C VAL A 139 -10.12 6.25 15.73
N PRO A 140 -9.57 7.43 16.07
CA PRO A 140 -8.62 7.54 17.18
C PRO A 140 -9.20 7.00 18.49
N GLY A 141 -8.43 6.17 19.19
CA GLY A 141 -8.81 5.59 20.48
C GLY A 141 -9.79 4.41 20.41
N GLN A 142 -10.30 4.03 19.23
CA GLN A 142 -11.17 2.87 19.09
C GLN A 142 -10.39 1.55 19.11
N TYR A 143 -9.20 1.56 18.54
CA TYR A 143 -8.31 0.39 18.45
C TYR A 143 -6.89 0.78 18.83
N ASP A 144 -6.17 -0.13 19.46
CA ASP A 144 -4.72 -0.03 19.57
C ASP A 144 -4.10 -0.45 18.21
N LEU A 145 -3.81 0.57 17.40
CA LEU A 145 -3.25 0.35 16.04
C LEU A 145 -1.87 -0.29 16.10
N MET A 146 -1.06 0.05 17.10
CA MET A 146 0.27 -0.52 17.28
C MET A 146 0.15 -2.02 17.58
N GLN A 147 -0.67 -2.38 18.57
CA GLN A 147 -0.90 -3.78 18.92
C GLN A 147 -1.50 -4.55 17.74
N THR A 148 -2.44 -3.96 17.01
CA THR A 148 -3.04 -4.58 15.81
C THR A 148 -1.97 -4.90 14.75
N LEU A 149 -1.02 -4.01 14.51
CA LEU A 149 0.07 -4.25 13.55
C LEU A 149 1.00 -5.37 14.02
N ILE A 150 1.34 -5.40 15.31
CA ILE A 150 2.16 -6.45 15.92
C ILE A 150 1.45 -7.81 15.83
N ASP A 151 0.15 -7.85 16.08
CA ASP A 151 -0.65 -9.09 16.01
C ASP A 151 -0.68 -9.64 14.57
N TRP A 152 -0.85 -8.77 13.57
CA TRP A 152 -0.79 -9.18 12.16
C TRP A 152 0.59 -9.69 11.77
N ASP A 153 1.65 -9.01 12.19
CA ASP A 153 3.02 -9.43 11.91
C ASP A 153 3.31 -10.80 12.52
N THR A 154 2.91 -10.99 13.77
CA THR A 154 3.03 -12.27 14.49
C THR A 154 2.25 -13.39 13.80
N ALA A 155 1.02 -13.11 13.37
CA ALA A 155 0.20 -14.10 12.66
C ALA A 155 0.85 -14.54 11.35
N LEU A 156 1.41 -13.61 10.57
CA LEU A 156 2.10 -13.92 9.31
C LEU A 156 3.42 -14.68 9.54
N GLN A 157 4.16 -14.35 10.60
CA GLN A 157 5.33 -15.12 10.99
C GLN A 157 4.95 -16.58 11.31
N GLY A 158 3.84 -16.78 12.03
CA GLY A 158 3.30 -18.11 12.30
C GLY A 158 2.95 -18.90 11.02
N VAL A 159 2.27 -18.25 10.08
CA VAL A 159 1.94 -18.85 8.77
C VAL A 159 3.21 -19.23 8.00
N ASN A 160 4.19 -18.32 7.93
CA ASN A 160 5.45 -18.59 7.24
C ASN A 160 6.21 -19.77 7.87
N SER A 161 6.22 -19.87 9.21
CA SER A 161 6.83 -21.01 9.92
C SER A 161 6.17 -22.34 9.57
N ILE A 162 4.84 -22.38 9.52
CA ILE A 162 4.09 -23.59 9.15
C ILE A 162 4.36 -23.97 7.67
N MET A 163 4.50 -22.98 6.79
CA MET A 163 4.77 -23.21 5.38
C MET A 163 6.25 -23.51 5.07
N ALA A 164 7.12 -23.55 6.08
CA ALA A 164 8.57 -23.70 5.96
C ALA A 164 9.17 -22.68 4.93
N ARG A 165 8.60 -21.49 4.85
CA ARG A 165 9.13 -20.39 4.03
C ARG A 165 10.11 -19.59 4.85
N GLU A 166 11.27 -19.30 4.27
CA GLU A 166 12.15 -18.28 4.86
C GLU A 166 11.40 -16.94 4.89
N ILE A 167 11.41 -16.31 6.06
CA ILE A 167 10.95 -14.92 6.21
C ILE A 167 12.00 -14.06 5.52
N VAL A 168 11.81 -13.79 4.24
CA VAL A 168 12.62 -12.82 3.50
C VAL A 168 12.03 -11.45 3.79
N SER A 169 12.38 -10.89 4.95
CA SER A 169 11.75 -9.73 5.56
C SER A 169 11.78 -8.46 4.70
N ASP A 170 12.73 -8.29 3.81
CA ASP A 170 12.88 -7.02 3.09
C ASP A 170 12.33 -7.01 1.66
N LYS A 171 11.98 -8.16 1.10
CA LYS A 171 11.68 -8.27 -0.33
C LYS A 171 10.21 -8.50 -0.68
N HIS A 172 9.39 -9.04 0.24
CA HIS A 172 8.01 -9.48 -0.07
C HIS A 172 7.04 -9.26 1.09
N ASN A 173 6.68 -8.03 1.35
CA ASN A 173 5.55 -7.78 2.24
C ASN A 173 4.25 -8.25 1.58
N MET A 174 3.38 -8.89 2.35
CA MET A 174 2.01 -9.10 1.92
C MET A 174 1.32 -7.74 1.81
N TYR A 175 0.87 -7.39 0.62
CA TYR A 175 0.18 -6.12 0.38
C TYR A 175 -1.33 -6.33 0.41
N MET A 176 -2.01 -5.64 1.31
CA MET A 176 -3.46 -5.63 1.45
C MET A 176 -3.99 -4.22 1.27
N ILE A 177 -5.07 -4.10 0.50
CA ILE A 177 -5.74 -2.82 0.29
C ILE A 177 -7.23 -2.96 0.57
N ALA A 178 -7.80 -2.00 1.28
CA ALA A 178 -9.23 -1.92 1.43
C ALA A 178 -9.90 -1.63 0.07
N ASP A 179 -10.82 -2.50 -0.33
CA ASP A 179 -11.52 -2.38 -1.60
C ASP A 179 -13.03 -2.53 -1.39
N ILE A 180 -13.79 -1.54 -1.82
CA ILE A 180 -15.26 -1.51 -1.73
C ILE A 180 -15.91 -2.70 -2.42
N THR A 181 -15.29 -3.25 -3.47
CA THR A 181 -15.80 -4.41 -4.19
C THR A 181 -15.77 -5.69 -3.38
N ILE A 182 -14.84 -5.81 -2.43
CA ILE A 182 -14.69 -6.99 -1.57
C ILE A 182 -15.79 -6.99 -0.50
N ARG A 183 -16.11 -5.84 0.06
CA ARG A 183 -17.08 -5.70 1.15
C ARG A 183 -18.44 -6.33 0.84
N HIS A 184 -18.93 -6.19 -0.38
CA HIS A 184 -20.23 -6.74 -0.77
C HIS A 184 -20.21 -8.25 -0.97
N ASN A 185 -19.09 -8.83 -1.39
CA ASN A 185 -19.00 -10.26 -1.63
C ASN A 185 -18.76 -11.07 -0.36
N VAL A 186 -17.92 -10.56 0.53
CA VAL A 186 -17.66 -11.22 1.82
C VAL A 186 -18.94 -11.27 2.65
N TYR A 187 -19.71 -10.17 2.67
CA TYR A 187 -20.97 -10.13 3.43
C TYR A 187 -22.05 -11.04 2.86
N SER A 188 -22.13 -11.20 1.54
CA SER A 188 -23.10 -12.11 0.91
C SER A 188 -22.74 -13.58 1.12
N ILE A 189 -21.46 -13.92 1.01
CA ILE A 189 -20.97 -15.28 1.27
C ILE A 189 -21.24 -15.68 2.73
N PHE A 190 -20.85 -14.85 3.71
CA PHE A 190 -21.13 -15.15 5.11
C PHE A 190 -22.63 -15.17 5.43
N LYS A 191 -23.45 -14.35 4.79
CA LYS A 191 -24.90 -14.33 5.05
C LYS A 191 -25.61 -15.57 4.51
N GLU A 192 -25.16 -16.12 3.39
CA GLU A 192 -25.70 -17.39 2.85
C GLU A 192 -25.20 -18.60 3.66
N ASP A 193 -23.96 -18.63 4.08
CA ASP A 193 -23.40 -19.72 4.89
C ASP A 193 -24.04 -19.77 6.29
N PHE A 194 -24.28 -18.63 6.92
CA PHE A 194 -25.04 -18.55 8.16
C PHE A 194 -26.51 -18.99 8.02
N LYS A 195 -27.15 -18.71 6.89
CA LYS A 195 -28.51 -19.20 6.61
C LYS A 195 -28.55 -20.71 6.39
N ASN A 196 -27.50 -21.30 5.88
CA ASN A 196 -27.40 -22.72 5.55
C ASN A 196 -26.76 -23.58 6.68
N GLY A 197 -26.48 -23.00 7.84
CA GLY A 197 -25.98 -23.73 9.02
C GLY A 197 -24.58 -24.33 8.83
N LYS A 198 -23.80 -23.85 7.89
CA LYS A 198 -22.40 -24.26 7.73
C LYS A 198 -21.52 -23.39 8.64
N SER A 199 -21.07 -23.98 9.73
CA SER A 199 -19.94 -23.48 10.52
C SER A 199 -18.66 -24.09 9.93
N TYR A 200 -17.71 -23.27 9.60
CA TYR A 200 -16.33 -23.68 9.28
C TYR A 200 -15.49 -23.65 10.53
#